data_655069a146da1f2cf537b95f25392a27
#
_entry.id   655069a146da1f2cf537b95f25392a27
#
_cell.length_a   1.000
_cell.length_b   1.000
_cell.length_c   1.000
_cell.angle_alpha   90.00
_cell.angle_beta   90.00
_cell.angle_gamma   90.00
#
_symmetry.space_group_name_H-M   'P 1'
#
loop_
_entity.id
_entity.type
_entity.pdbx_description
1 polymer ?
#
loop_
_entity_poly.entity_id
_entity_poly.type
_entity_poly.pdbx_seq_one_letter_code
_entity_poly.pdbx_strand_id
1 'polypeptide(L)'
;MPPAALAGESGSYTMDPYQRSVYSSSTRGRKALARRRIALGIIALAVIALIAVAVVLLYGAHGNSSTTTSGRTTSSSASTQTTGAPNGGTDSTDGANGSTSSTGGSASSISMTVFAVDGTKPSDFNMTTRIYKGNTRVTSYDRTDPINFGPGSTYTALDGIITFRGNNYRSGASYGTADIKTAKLSVAWTAASGAIAKSPSTGPGSWTGSGWTGQPLIVKWPDDLKQIMNINDDKKAEKDLTEVIYPCLDGKIHFLDIKDGKETRPAIVSGGGPFKGTGSIYPSGIPMLFVGHGDDGPTGKQSARGRLYSLIDQKQLYSFGAKEMETASYRSWYAYDSSALFDVSSDTLIEPGENGVLYTIKLNTKFDKAAGTLTIDPEAPVKVNYTGPGYKDTGTANAIRLWGMEDSAVAWKNHLYVSDNGGRMFCWDLNTMKLVWVQNVLDDTNDSPVFSEENGHGYIYISTSLHETAKGTVDPRTGSIPIWKIDAATGAIVWETDPYPCYTMQDVSGGVQATPVLGQKDISNLVIYAIARTPSPGSGIIVALDKNTGKEVWRRPTNHYMWSSPVGVYTPAGKSYIVACDTYGNMFLLDGKSGEIVDTLSLGSNIEASPAVFNDTIVVGTRGQKIFGIKIN
;
A
#
# COMPACT_ATOMS: atom_id res chain seq x y z
N MET A 1 41.13 7.76 -40.56
CA MET A 1 40.66 8.54 -39.38
C MET A 1 39.62 7.72 -38.69
N PRO A 2 39.78 7.26 -37.44
CA PRO A 2 38.77 6.54 -36.72
C PRO A 2 37.77 7.52 -36.06
N PRO A 3 36.51 7.11 -35.82
CA PRO A 3 35.50 8.00 -35.24
C PRO A 3 35.70 8.17 -33.73
N ALA A 4 35.42 9.38 -33.28
CA ALA A 4 35.52 9.81 -31.89
C ALA A 4 34.55 9.05 -30.98
N ALA A 5 35.06 8.61 -29.84
CA ALA A 5 34.29 8.06 -28.76
C ALA A 5 33.44 9.16 -28.07
N LEU A 6 32.13 8.99 -28.03
CA LEU A 6 31.24 9.77 -27.20
C LEU A 6 31.44 9.33 -25.73
N ALA A 7 32.03 10.22 -24.96
CA ALA A 7 32.08 10.09 -23.50
C ALA A 7 30.66 10.21 -22.96
N GLY A 8 30.16 9.16 -22.33
CA GLY A 8 28.92 9.17 -21.57
C GLY A 8 29.08 10.02 -20.31
N GLU A 9 28.34 11.10 -20.20
CA GLU A 9 28.20 11.84 -18.96
C GLU A 9 27.52 10.93 -17.94
N SER A 10 28.26 10.51 -16.91
CA SER A 10 27.74 9.95 -15.70
C SER A 10 27.02 11.06 -14.93
N GLY A 11 25.72 11.20 -15.14
CA GLY A 11 24.88 12.07 -14.32
C GLY A 11 24.96 11.60 -12.86
N SER A 12 25.72 12.32 -12.04
CA SER A 12 25.71 12.15 -10.60
C SER A 12 24.32 12.54 -10.09
N TYR A 13 23.55 11.56 -9.65
CA TYR A 13 22.31 11.77 -8.93
C TYR A 13 22.65 12.44 -7.58
N THR A 14 22.48 13.75 -7.49
CA THR A 14 22.49 14.45 -6.20
C THR A 14 21.13 14.29 -5.56
N MET A 15 21.09 13.56 -4.48
CA MET A 15 19.91 13.25 -3.70
C MET A 15 19.36 14.41 -2.92
N ASP A 16 18.09 14.28 -2.55
CA ASP A 16 17.28 15.22 -1.81
C ASP A 16 17.91 15.62 -0.46
N PRO A 17 18.25 16.89 -0.21
CA PRO A 17 18.79 17.36 1.06
C PRO A 17 17.88 17.12 2.26
N TYR A 18 16.59 16.86 2.04
CA TYR A 18 15.63 16.54 3.09
C TYR A 18 15.98 15.23 3.80
N GLN A 19 16.40 14.22 3.07
CA GLN A 19 16.89 12.99 3.67
C GLN A 19 18.20 13.19 4.46
N ARG A 20 19.02 14.19 4.14
CA ARG A 20 20.23 14.54 4.91
C ARG A 20 19.95 15.19 6.27
N SER A 21 18.97 16.10 6.37
CA SER A 21 18.70 16.84 7.62
C SER A 21 18.13 15.94 8.71
N VAL A 22 17.48 14.87 8.29
CA VAL A 22 16.82 13.91 9.17
C VAL A 22 17.82 12.98 9.85
N TYR A 23 19.03 12.77 9.30
CA TYR A 23 20.06 11.87 9.81
C TYR A 23 21.05 12.46 10.81
N SER A 24 21.21 13.78 10.90
CA SER A 24 22.32 14.39 11.65
C SER A 24 22.14 14.47 13.18
N SER A 25 20.94 14.21 13.73
CA SER A 25 20.67 14.47 15.15
C SER A 25 20.73 13.25 16.11
N SER A 26 20.97 12.03 15.61
CA SER A 26 20.76 10.80 16.41
C SER A 26 22.01 10.15 17.02
N THR A 27 23.21 10.65 16.79
CA THR A 27 24.47 9.98 17.21
C THR A 27 24.77 10.02 18.71
N ARG A 28 24.19 10.94 19.49
CA ARG A 28 24.40 11.01 20.93
C ARG A 28 23.52 10.06 21.76
N GLY A 29 22.32 9.76 21.31
CA GLY A 29 21.39 8.84 22.00
C GLY A 29 21.78 7.35 21.87
N ARG A 30 22.40 6.96 20.76
CA ARG A 30 22.72 5.55 20.46
C ARG A 30 23.83 4.95 21.34
N LYS A 31 24.82 5.74 21.75
CA LYS A 31 25.89 5.26 22.63
C LYS A 31 25.40 4.89 24.03
N ALA A 32 24.37 5.55 24.54
CA ALA A 32 23.80 5.25 25.85
C ALA A 32 22.93 3.97 25.82
N LEU A 33 22.19 3.74 24.76
CA LEU A 33 21.31 2.56 24.60
C LEU A 33 22.14 1.27 24.37
N ALA A 34 23.19 1.34 23.57
CA ALA A 34 24.12 0.23 23.35
C ALA A 34 24.83 -0.21 24.64
N ARG A 35 25.28 0.74 25.47
CA ARG A 35 25.87 0.45 26.77
C ARG A 35 24.90 -0.21 27.75
N ARG A 36 23.62 0.18 27.74
CA ARG A 36 22.59 -0.47 28.59
C ARG A 36 22.27 -1.89 28.11
N ARG A 37 22.23 -2.16 26.82
CA ARG A 37 22.00 -3.51 26.29
C ARG A 37 23.16 -4.46 26.56
N ILE A 38 24.39 -3.99 26.49
CA ILE A 38 25.59 -4.78 26.85
C ILE A 38 25.59 -5.09 28.36
N ALA A 39 25.24 -4.14 29.21
CA ALA A 39 25.13 -4.37 30.64
C ALA A 39 24.04 -5.37 31.01
N LEU A 40 22.88 -5.31 30.39
CA LEU A 40 21.78 -6.28 30.58
C LEU A 40 22.14 -7.68 30.06
N GLY A 41 22.88 -7.78 28.96
CA GLY A 41 23.38 -9.06 28.44
C GLY A 41 24.39 -9.72 29.39
N ILE A 42 25.29 -8.95 30.00
CA ILE A 42 26.27 -9.45 30.99
C ILE A 42 25.57 -9.93 32.26
N ILE A 43 24.53 -9.20 32.72
CA ILE A 43 23.73 -9.60 33.89
C ILE A 43 22.98 -10.90 33.62
N ALA A 44 22.37 -11.03 32.41
CA ALA A 44 21.66 -12.26 32.03
C ALA A 44 22.59 -13.48 31.97
N LEU A 45 23.79 -13.33 31.42
CA LEU A 45 24.79 -14.40 31.40
C LEU A 45 25.29 -14.78 32.81
N ALA A 46 25.43 -13.81 33.71
CA ALA A 46 25.81 -14.07 35.11
C ALA A 46 24.70 -14.84 35.86
N VAL A 47 23.43 -14.51 35.61
CA VAL A 47 22.29 -15.23 36.21
C VAL A 47 22.18 -16.66 35.68
N ILE A 48 22.38 -16.89 34.39
CA ILE A 48 22.41 -18.23 33.80
C ILE A 48 23.57 -19.07 34.40
N ALA A 49 24.75 -18.50 34.58
CA ALA A 49 25.89 -19.19 35.21
C ALA A 49 25.61 -19.55 36.66
N LEU A 50 24.96 -18.68 37.43
CA LEU A 50 24.53 -18.95 38.81
C LEU A 50 23.48 -20.06 38.89
N ILE A 51 22.54 -20.09 37.97
CA ILE A 51 21.53 -21.17 37.90
C ILE A 51 22.20 -22.50 37.56
N ALA A 52 23.14 -22.52 36.60
CA ALA A 52 23.90 -23.73 36.25
C ALA A 52 24.71 -24.28 37.44
N VAL A 53 25.35 -23.42 38.23
CA VAL A 53 26.07 -23.82 39.45
C VAL A 53 25.10 -24.35 40.51
N ALA A 54 23.93 -23.72 40.69
CA ALA A 54 22.91 -24.21 41.63
C ALA A 54 22.35 -25.58 41.24
N VAL A 55 22.14 -25.82 39.95
CA VAL A 55 21.69 -27.12 39.43
C VAL A 55 22.76 -28.20 39.68
N VAL A 56 24.03 -27.92 39.42
CA VAL A 56 25.14 -28.86 39.70
C VAL A 56 25.25 -29.18 41.17
N LEU A 57 25.06 -28.20 42.07
CA LEU A 57 25.09 -28.40 43.50
C LEU A 57 23.88 -29.19 44.03
N LEU A 58 22.71 -29.03 43.42
CA LEU A 58 21.49 -29.78 43.78
C LEU A 58 21.53 -31.24 43.27
N TYR A 59 22.11 -31.49 42.12
CA TYR A 59 22.25 -32.86 41.59
C TYR A 59 23.49 -33.62 42.15
N GLY A 60 24.49 -32.92 42.67
CA GLY A 60 25.64 -33.53 43.31
C GLY A 60 25.40 -34.06 44.74
N ALA A 61 24.21 -33.75 45.34
CA ALA A 61 23.90 -34.14 46.74
C ALA A 61 23.03 -35.41 46.86
N HIS A 62 22.67 -36.06 45.76
CA HIS A 62 21.86 -37.29 45.77
C HIS A 62 22.56 -38.41 44.99
N GLY A 63 23.61 -38.93 45.56
CA GLY A 63 24.29 -40.16 45.15
C GLY A 63 24.50 -41.08 46.36
N ASN A 64 23.81 -42.20 46.35
CA ASN A 64 23.99 -43.46 47.06
C ASN A 64 22.84 -43.86 47.99
N SER A 65 21.99 -44.79 47.53
CA SER A 65 21.90 -46.09 48.19
C SER A 65 21.03 -47.06 47.31
N SER A 66 21.67 -48.18 47.05
CA SER A 66 21.18 -49.39 46.43
C SER A 66 20.16 -50.13 47.32
N THR A 67 19.16 -50.80 46.73
CA THR A 67 18.95 -52.23 46.91
C THR A 67 17.69 -52.70 46.19
N THR A 68 17.88 -53.63 45.28
CA THR A 68 17.16 -54.88 44.93
C THR A 68 15.74 -55.09 45.45
N THR A 69 14.76 -55.47 44.60
CA THR A 69 14.36 -56.84 44.27
C THR A 69 13.02 -56.83 43.53
N SER A 70 12.99 -57.55 42.43
CA SER A 70 12.09 -58.64 42.00
C SER A 70 10.57 -58.43 41.89
N GLY A 71 10.11 -58.86 40.71
CA GLY A 71 8.85 -59.55 40.58
C GLY A 71 7.84 -59.00 39.57
N ARG A 72 7.96 -59.35 38.30
CA ARG A 72 7.11 -60.33 37.56
C ARG A 72 5.61 -60.04 37.61
N THR A 73 4.90 -59.81 36.60
CA THR A 73 4.38 -60.65 35.50
C THR A 73 3.12 -60.00 34.90
N THR A 74 3.07 -59.98 33.60
CA THR A 74 1.99 -60.44 32.67
C THR A 74 0.58 -59.86 32.90
N SER A 75 -0.19 -59.49 31.88
CA SER A 75 -0.51 -60.05 30.55
C SER A 75 -1.56 -59.12 29.90
N SER A 76 -1.44 -58.79 28.67
CA SER A 76 -2.17 -59.31 27.49
C SER A 76 -3.69 -59.16 27.51
N SER A 77 -4.25 -58.53 26.52
CA SER A 77 -4.84 -59.05 25.26
C SER A 77 -5.88 -58.01 24.80
N ALA A 78 -5.84 -57.55 23.62
CA ALA A 78 -6.09 -58.09 22.28
C ALA A 78 -7.59 -58.23 21.95
N SER A 79 -7.88 -57.67 20.76
CA SER A 79 -8.89 -58.09 19.78
C SER A 79 -10.36 -57.68 20.03
N THR A 80 -11.20 -57.41 19.07
CA THR A 80 -11.27 -57.86 17.65
C THR A 80 -12.33 -57.04 16.92
N GLN A 81 -12.09 -56.93 15.63
CA GLN A 81 -12.97 -56.65 14.51
C GLN A 81 -14.34 -57.32 14.51
N THR A 82 -15.31 -56.68 13.78
CA THR A 82 -16.04 -57.33 12.65
C THR A 82 -16.98 -56.30 12.01
N THR A 83 -16.83 -55.93 10.79
CA THR A 83 -17.32 -56.42 9.46
C THR A 83 -18.82 -56.56 9.32
N GLY A 84 -19.37 -55.89 8.27
CA GLY A 84 -20.63 -56.26 7.67
C GLY A 84 -21.28 -55.18 6.80
N ALA A 85 -20.97 -55.18 5.51
CA ALA A 85 -21.90 -54.80 4.44
C ALA A 85 -22.50 -56.12 3.93
N PRO A 86 -23.56 -56.20 3.13
CA PRO A 86 -23.71 -55.54 1.85
C PRO A 86 -25.16 -55.30 1.33
N ASN A 87 -25.20 -54.53 0.22
CA ASN A 87 -25.99 -54.71 -1.03
C ASN A 87 -27.52 -54.54 -1.04
N GLY A 88 -27.94 -53.75 -2.04
CA GLY A 88 -28.81 -54.26 -3.10
C GLY A 88 -29.95 -53.38 -3.54
N GLY A 89 -29.85 -52.83 -4.73
CA GLY A 89 -30.85 -53.08 -5.77
C GLY A 89 -31.88 -51.98 -6.10
N THR A 90 -31.60 -51.35 -7.23
CA THR A 90 -32.46 -51.18 -8.42
C THR A 90 -33.80 -50.44 -8.38
N ASP A 91 -33.84 -49.45 -9.17
CA ASP A 91 -34.59 -49.18 -10.43
C ASP A 91 -35.85 -48.31 -10.39
N SER A 92 -35.80 -47.37 -11.26
CA SER A 92 -36.75 -46.83 -12.28
C SER A 92 -37.91 -45.90 -11.93
N THR A 93 -37.85 -44.83 -12.66
CA THR A 93 -38.88 -44.18 -13.53
C THR A 93 -39.83 -43.14 -12.98
N ASP A 94 -39.79 -42.03 -13.76
CA ASP A 94 -40.86 -41.15 -14.22
C ASP A 94 -41.60 -40.17 -13.31
N GLY A 95 -41.44 -38.89 -13.69
CA GLY A 95 -42.59 -38.09 -14.12
C GLY A 95 -43.04 -36.96 -13.20
N ALA A 96 -42.92 -35.76 -13.79
CA ALA A 96 -43.86 -34.65 -13.70
C ALA A 96 -43.72 -33.57 -12.62
N ASN A 97 -43.41 -32.38 -13.12
CA ASN A 97 -43.91 -31.03 -12.79
C ASN A 97 -44.47 -30.75 -11.38
N GLY A 98 -43.80 -29.85 -10.71
CA GLY A 98 -44.34 -29.19 -9.52
C GLY A 98 -43.53 -27.95 -9.19
N SER A 99 -44.03 -26.80 -9.60
CA SER A 99 -43.60 -25.47 -9.16
C SER A 99 -43.60 -25.42 -7.61
N THR A 100 -42.44 -25.21 -7.01
CA THR A 100 -42.38 -24.81 -5.62
C THR A 100 -41.40 -23.63 -5.46
N SER A 101 -41.97 -22.56 -4.93
CA SER A 101 -41.34 -21.35 -4.44
C SER A 101 -40.03 -21.64 -3.69
N SER A 102 -38.92 -21.08 -4.20
CA SER A 102 -37.68 -21.02 -3.47
C SER A 102 -37.80 -20.03 -2.31
N THR A 103 -38.00 -20.54 -1.11
CA THR A 103 -37.66 -19.79 0.10
C THR A 103 -36.17 -19.55 0.09
N GLY A 104 -35.77 -18.29 -0.14
CA GLY A 104 -34.41 -17.84 0.00
C GLY A 104 -33.90 -18.10 1.42
N GLY A 105 -33.06 -19.09 1.56
CA GLY A 105 -32.23 -19.25 2.74
C GLY A 105 -31.32 -18.03 2.87
N SER A 106 -31.60 -17.16 3.82
CA SER A 106 -30.71 -16.11 4.26
C SER A 106 -29.42 -16.80 4.73
N ALA A 107 -28.35 -16.68 3.93
CA ALA A 107 -27.03 -17.02 4.41
C ALA A 107 -26.76 -16.09 5.59
N SER A 108 -26.73 -16.65 6.81
CA SER A 108 -26.31 -15.93 8.00
C SER A 108 -24.88 -15.45 7.72
N SER A 109 -24.71 -14.16 7.47
CA SER A 109 -23.41 -13.53 7.46
C SER A 109 -22.81 -13.73 8.85
N ILE A 110 -21.82 -14.60 8.97
CA ILE A 110 -21.00 -14.68 10.16
C ILE A 110 -20.35 -13.32 10.30
N SER A 111 -20.85 -12.51 11.21
CA SER A 111 -20.24 -11.22 11.55
C SER A 111 -18.92 -11.54 12.24
N MET A 112 -17.81 -11.52 11.47
CA MET A 112 -16.49 -11.70 12.06
C MET A 112 -16.18 -10.46 12.91
N THR A 113 -15.97 -10.66 14.20
CA THR A 113 -15.55 -9.61 15.11
C THR A 113 -14.06 -9.35 14.93
N VAL A 114 -13.68 -8.07 14.80
CA VAL A 114 -12.28 -7.63 14.76
C VAL A 114 -11.85 -7.24 16.18
N PHE A 115 -10.76 -7.83 16.69
CA PHE A 115 -10.28 -7.61 18.05
C PHE A 115 -8.77 -7.92 18.16
N ALA A 116 -8.09 -7.35 19.14
CA ALA A 116 -6.69 -7.66 19.41
C ALA A 116 -6.53 -8.97 20.19
N VAL A 117 -5.49 -9.74 19.84
CA VAL A 117 -5.00 -10.89 20.61
C VAL A 117 -3.73 -10.53 21.38
N ASP A 118 -3.19 -11.42 22.20
CA ASP A 118 -1.93 -11.21 22.90
C ASP A 118 -0.80 -10.97 21.88
N GLY A 119 0.00 -9.93 22.10
CA GLY A 119 1.04 -9.47 21.17
C GLY A 119 0.55 -8.52 20.08
N THR A 120 -0.78 -8.27 19.96
CA THR A 120 -1.32 -7.28 19.01
C THR A 120 -2.12 -6.17 19.69
N LYS A 121 -2.26 -6.18 21.01
CA LYS A 121 -2.98 -5.14 21.75
C LYS A 121 -2.24 -3.80 21.65
N PRO A 122 -2.93 -2.67 21.47
CA PRO A 122 -2.30 -1.36 21.50
C PRO A 122 -1.47 -1.10 22.77
N SER A 123 -1.86 -1.68 23.91
CA SER A 123 -1.11 -1.63 25.18
C SER A 123 0.24 -2.31 25.11
N ASP A 124 0.37 -3.40 24.35
CA ASP A 124 1.62 -4.15 24.19
C ASP A 124 2.70 -3.31 23.49
N PHE A 125 2.25 -2.33 22.69
CA PHE A 125 3.07 -1.35 21.98
C PHE A 125 3.15 0.00 22.70
N ASN A 126 2.58 0.13 23.90
CA ASN A 126 2.47 1.41 24.63
C ASN A 126 1.89 2.55 23.79
N MET A 127 0.87 2.23 22.96
CA MET A 127 0.22 3.20 22.10
C MET A 127 -0.76 4.07 22.87
N THR A 128 -0.80 5.34 22.53
CA THR A 128 -1.79 6.30 23.02
C THR A 128 -2.43 6.99 21.82
N THR A 129 -3.76 7.07 21.83
CA THR A 129 -4.54 7.71 20.77
C THR A 129 -5.33 8.90 21.32
N ARG A 130 -5.61 9.88 20.45
CA ARG A 130 -6.41 11.06 20.80
C ARG A 130 -7.33 11.40 19.65
N ILE A 131 -8.62 11.49 19.95
CA ILE A 131 -9.68 11.75 18.96
C ILE A 131 -10.03 13.25 19.00
N TYR A 132 -10.28 13.81 17.83
CA TYR A 132 -10.66 15.22 17.66
C TYR A 132 -11.89 15.33 16.75
N LYS A 133 -12.78 16.27 17.05
CA LYS A 133 -13.80 16.77 16.13
C LYS A 133 -13.44 18.22 15.78
N GLY A 134 -13.06 18.44 14.53
CA GLY A 134 -12.35 19.66 14.14
C GLY A 134 -11.04 19.78 14.93
N ASN A 135 -10.86 20.89 15.64
CA ASN A 135 -9.68 21.13 16.50
C ASN A 135 -9.95 20.86 17.99
N THR A 136 -11.13 20.34 18.33
CA THR A 136 -11.50 20.05 19.72
C THR A 136 -11.26 18.58 20.04
N ARG A 137 -10.43 18.30 21.05
CA ARG A 137 -10.21 16.94 21.55
C ARG A 137 -11.47 16.43 22.26
N VAL A 138 -11.86 15.18 21.95
CA VAL A 138 -12.99 14.48 22.58
C VAL A 138 -12.52 13.20 23.25
N THR A 139 -13.27 12.72 24.22
CA THR A 139 -12.94 11.49 24.97
C THR A 139 -13.39 10.21 24.26
N SER A 140 -14.45 10.33 23.46
CA SER A 140 -15.00 9.22 22.65
C SER A 140 -15.69 9.79 21.42
N TYR A 141 -15.90 8.95 20.46
CA TYR A 141 -16.64 9.26 19.24
C TYR A 141 -17.42 8.02 18.80
N ASP A 142 -18.64 8.22 18.38
CA ASP A 142 -19.47 7.21 17.72
C ASP A 142 -20.14 7.89 16.51
N ARG A 143 -19.97 7.26 15.34
CA ARG A 143 -20.47 7.81 14.08
C ARG A 143 -21.97 7.57 13.93
N THR A 144 -22.72 8.60 13.56
CA THR A 144 -24.17 8.51 13.32
C THR A 144 -24.50 7.80 12.02
N ASP A 145 -23.70 8.05 10.96
CA ASP A 145 -23.83 7.40 9.65
C ASP A 145 -22.66 6.42 9.48
N PRO A 146 -22.84 5.12 9.82
CA PRO A 146 -21.72 4.19 9.89
C PRO A 146 -21.03 3.98 8.55
N ILE A 147 -19.71 4.00 8.56
CA ILE A 147 -18.87 3.56 7.44
C ILE A 147 -18.96 2.03 7.35
N ASN A 148 -19.17 1.51 6.14
CA ASN A 148 -19.18 0.08 5.89
C ASN A 148 -18.80 -0.25 4.44
N PHE A 149 -17.53 -0.50 4.21
CA PHE A 149 -17.02 -0.88 2.89
C PHE A 149 -17.46 -2.28 2.49
N GLY A 150 -17.96 -2.39 1.26
CA GLY A 150 -18.20 -3.67 0.61
C GLY A 150 -16.91 -4.33 0.09
N PRO A 151 -17.03 -5.50 -0.57
CA PRO A 151 -15.91 -6.15 -1.24
C PRO A 151 -15.24 -5.23 -2.26
N GLY A 152 -13.92 -5.40 -2.47
CA GLY A 152 -13.16 -4.59 -3.43
C GLY A 152 -13.72 -4.62 -4.86
N SER A 153 -14.34 -5.72 -5.28
CA SER A 153 -15.00 -5.86 -6.58
C SER A 153 -16.24 -4.98 -6.78
N THR A 154 -16.81 -4.46 -5.70
CA THR A 154 -18.02 -3.59 -5.73
C THR A 154 -17.72 -2.15 -5.33
N TYR A 155 -16.44 -1.79 -5.16
CA TYR A 155 -16.05 -0.48 -4.67
C TYR A 155 -16.48 0.68 -5.58
N THR A 156 -16.51 0.46 -6.89
CA THR A 156 -16.88 1.50 -7.85
C THR A 156 -17.89 1.00 -8.89
N ALA A 157 -18.73 1.92 -9.34
CA ALA A 157 -19.63 1.74 -10.49
C ALA A 157 -18.99 2.18 -11.81
N LEU A 158 -17.79 2.79 -11.78
CA LEU A 158 -17.09 3.27 -12.96
C LEU A 158 -16.20 2.19 -13.58
N ASP A 159 -16.19 2.16 -14.91
CA ASP A 159 -15.23 1.38 -15.68
C ASP A 159 -13.86 2.06 -15.59
N GLY A 160 -12.94 1.47 -14.79
CA GLY A 160 -11.62 2.09 -14.67
C GLY A 160 -10.85 1.77 -13.40
N ILE A 161 -9.82 2.57 -13.17
CA ILE A 161 -8.93 2.54 -12.00
C ILE A 161 -9.06 3.91 -11.33
N ILE A 162 -9.88 4.00 -10.29
CA ILE A 162 -10.33 5.27 -9.71
C ILE A 162 -9.63 5.69 -8.43
N THR A 163 -8.73 4.88 -7.93
CA THR A 163 -7.87 5.12 -6.74
C THR A 163 -6.61 4.28 -6.89
N PHE A 164 -5.64 4.45 -6.02
CA PHE A 164 -4.44 3.61 -6.05
C PHE A 164 -4.81 2.12 -5.97
N ARG A 165 -4.33 1.34 -6.93
CA ARG A 165 -4.65 -0.09 -7.09
C ARG A 165 -6.16 -0.37 -7.20
N GLY A 166 -6.95 0.60 -7.70
CA GLY A 166 -8.30 0.45 -8.21
C GLY A 166 -9.44 0.38 -7.20
N ASN A 167 -9.22 -0.11 -5.99
CA ASN A 167 -10.29 -0.34 -5.01
C ASN A 167 -9.83 -0.23 -3.55
N ASN A 168 -10.79 -0.38 -2.60
CA ASN A 168 -10.53 -0.35 -1.16
C ASN A 168 -9.66 -1.50 -0.63
N TYR A 169 -9.42 -2.57 -1.42
CA TYR A 169 -8.51 -3.67 -1.09
C TYR A 169 -7.10 -3.48 -1.69
N ARG A 170 -6.90 -2.44 -2.50
CA ARG A 170 -5.67 -2.16 -3.26
C ARG A 170 -5.25 -3.36 -4.15
N SER A 171 -6.20 -4.10 -4.67
CA SER A 171 -6.00 -5.36 -5.40
C SER A 171 -6.28 -5.29 -6.91
N GLY A 172 -6.68 -4.13 -7.44
CA GLY A 172 -7.16 -3.94 -8.81
C GLY A 172 -6.41 -2.86 -9.60
N ALA A 173 -5.09 -2.97 -9.77
CA ALA A 173 -4.31 -2.01 -10.56
C ALA A 173 -4.50 -2.13 -12.08
N SER A 174 -5.28 -3.09 -12.54
CA SER A 174 -5.69 -3.28 -13.94
C SER A 174 -7.21 -3.38 -14.04
N TYR A 175 -7.75 -2.83 -15.11
CA TYR A 175 -9.16 -2.94 -15.48
C TYR A 175 -9.30 -3.68 -16.82
N GLY A 176 -10.26 -4.61 -16.89
CA GLY A 176 -10.54 -5.39 -18.08
C GLY A 176 -9.54 -6.50 -18.37
N THR A 177 -9.45 -6.89 -19.63
CA THR A 177 -8.55 -7.94 -20.12
C THR A 177 -7.85 -7.50 -21.41
N ALA A 178 -6.65 -8.02 -21.64
CA ALA A 178 -5.85 -7.76 -22.84
C ALA A 178 -5.83 -8.98 -23.77
N ASP A 179 -6.16 -8.79 -25.04
CA ASP A 179 -6.02 -9.84 -26.09
C ASP A 179 -4.56 -9.90 -26.56
N ILE A 180 -3.72 -10.59 -25.78
CA ILE A 180 -2.28 -10.65 -26.00
C ILE A 180 -1.93 -11.80 -26.95
N LYS A 181 -1.39 -11.47 -28.12
CA LYS A 181 -1.03 -12.47 -29.17
C LYS A 181 0.46 -12.72 -29.27
N THR A 182 1.28 -11.70 -29.14
CA THR A 182 2.73 -11.80 -29.33
C THR A 182 3.53 -11.52 -28.05
N ALA A 183 2.86 -11.09 -26.98
CA ALA A 183 3.46 -10.66 -25.71
C ALA A 183 4.58 -9.63 -25.91
N LYS A 184 4.31 -8.59 -26.70
CA LYS A 184 5.25 -7.51 -27.00
C LYS A 184 4.73 -6.17 -26.53
N LEU A 185 5.62 -5.37 -25.97
CA LEU A 185 5.37 -4.00 -25.54
C LEU A 185 5.74 -3.02 -26.66
N SER A 186 4.90 -2.02 -26.91
CA SER A 186 5.19 -0.95 -27.87
C SER A 186 4.65 0.39 -27.40
N VAL A 187 5.42 1.47 -27.56
CA VAL A 187 4.94 2.83 -27.26
C VAL A 187 3.89 3.22 -28.28
N ALA A 188 2.67 3.48 -27.82
CA ALA A 188 1.57 3.97 -28.64
C ALA A 188 1.60 5.50 -28.73
N TRP A 189 1.86 6.16 -27.62
CA TRP A 189 1.94 7.62 -27.55
C TRP A 189 2.83 8.07 -26.37
N THR A 190 3.22 9.35 -26.45
CA THR A 190 3.97 10.03 -25.40
C THR A 190 3.41 11.43 -25.21
N ALA A 191 3.11 11.81 -23.96
CA ALA A 191 2.76 13.16 -23.57
C ALA A 191 3.85 13.77 -22.68
N ALA A 192 3.93 15.09 -22.65
CA ALA A 192 4.88 15.80 -21.79
C ALA A 192 4.26 16.03 -20.40
N SER A 193 5.03 15.84 -19.35
CA SER A 193 4.85 16.46 -18.04
C SER A 193 5.94 17.51 -17.84
N GLY A 194 5.97 18.16 -16.66
CA GLY A 194 6.89 19.27 -16.41
C GLY A 194 7.79 19.04 -15.20
N ALA A 195 8.21 20.16 -14.63
CA ALA A 195 8.96 20.21 -13.39
C ALA A 195 8.53 21.42 -12.55
N ILE A 196 8.67 21.31 -11.22
CA ILE A 196 8.46 22.41 -10.27
C ILE A 196 9.65 22.49 -9.32
N ALA A 197 10.04 23.69 -8.92
CA ALA A 197 11.11 23.86 -7.93
C ALA A 197 10.71 23.19 -6.60
N LYS A 198 11.68 22.60 -5.91
CA LYS A 198 11.48 22.10 -4.55
C LYS A 198 11.20 23.26 -3.59
N SER A 199 10.50 22.96 -2.49
CA SER A 199 10.30 23.95 -1.43
C SER A 199 11.62 24.28 -0.71
N PRO A 200 11.75 25.43 -0.07
CA PRO A 200 12.95 25.78 0.72
C PRO A 200 13.23 24.77 1.84
N SER A 201 12.22 24.14 2.40
CA SER A 201 12.35 23.11 3.45
C SER A 201 12.93 21.80 2.92
N THR A 202 12.68 21.47 1.64
CA THR A 202 13.18 20.27 0.96
C THR A 202 14.57 20.49 0.37
N GLY A 203 14.96 21.73 0.13
CA GLY A 203 16.27 22.10 -0.38
C GLY A 203 16.31 22.42 -1.88
N PRO A 204 17.51 22.54 -2.47
CA PRO A 204 17.66 22.94 -3.87
C PRO A 204 17.23 21.84 -4.84
N GLY A 205 16.93 22.24 -6.09
CA GLY A 205 16.56 21.35 -7.18
C GLY A 205 15.10 21.42 -7.57
N SER A 206 14.65 20.42 -8.32
CA SER A 206 13.29 20.36 -8.85
C SER A 206 12.68 18.96 -8.68
N TRP A 207 11.37 18.93 -8.48
CA TRP A 207 10.55 17.76 -8.72
C TRP A 207 10.28 17.67 -10.22
N THR A 208 10.56 16.53 -10.84
CA THR A 208 10.45 16.36 -12.30
C THR A 208 9.59 15.18 -12.67
N GLY A 209 8.77 15.34 -13.68
CA GLY A 209 8.00 14.23 -14.26
C GLY A 209 6.96 13.63 -13.34
N SER A 210 6.98 12.32 -13.25
CA SER A 210 6.16 11.50 -12.36
C SER A 210 7.05 10.52 -11.60
N GLY A 211 6.72 10.22 -10.36
CA GLY A 211 7.53 9.33 -9.54
C GLY A 211 6.91 9.10 -8.18
N TRP A 212 7.70 8.57 -7.23
CA TRP A 212 7.28 8.29 -5.87
C TRP A 212 6.07 7.36 -5.78
N THR A 213 6.07 6.30 -6.59
CA THR A 213 5.04 5.27 -6.67
C THR A 213 3.64 5.72 -7.12
N GLY A 214 3.38 7.01 -7.33
CA GLY A 214 2.09 7.50 -7.81
C GLY A 214 1.65 6.82 -9.11
N GLN A 215 0.38 6.45 -9.18
CA GLN A 215 -0.25 5.75 -10.29
C GLN A 215 -1.23 6.69 -11.00
N PRO A 216 -1.35 6.70 -12.34
CA PRO A 216 -2.44 7.39 -13.00
C PRO A 216 -3.80 6.74 -12.69
N LEU A 217 -4.84 7.56 -12.57
CA LEU A 217 -6.21 7.11 -12.64
C LEU A 217 -6.60 6.97 -14.11
N ILE A 218 -7.46 6.00 -14.42
CA ILE A 218 -8.00 5.78 -15.76
C ILE A 218 -9.48 5.52 -15.62
N VAL A 219 -10.31 6.30 -16.31
CA VAL A 219 -11.76 6.18 -16.19
C VAL A 219 -12.43 6.35 -17.56
N LYS A 220 -13.33 5.44 -17.88
CA LYS A 220 -14.26 5.57 -19.00
C LYS A 220 -15.50 6.28 -18.48
N TRP A 221 -15.66 7.54 -18.86
CA TRP A 221 -16.80 8.33 -18.42
C TRP A 221 -18.09 7.92 -19.16
N PRO A 222 -19.22 7.78 -18.44
CA PRO A 222 -20.53 7.69 -19.08
C PRO A 222 -20.80 8.89 -20.00
N ASP A 223 -21.38 8.65 -21.19
CA ASP A 223 -21.56 9.69 -22.20
C ASP A 223 -22.36 10.91 -21.70
N ASP A 224 -23.39 10.67 -20.91
CA ASP A 224 -24.23 11.71 -20.32
C ASP A 224 -23.52 12.53 -19.24
N LEU A 225 -22.54 11.92 -18.54
CA LEU A 225 -21.74 12.60 -17.53
C LEU A 225 -20.65 13.46 -18.19
N LYS A 226 -19.96 12.96 -19.21
CA LYS A 226 -18.92 13.73 -19.90
C LYS A 226 -19.44 15.02 -20.54
N GLN A 227 -20.73 15.07 -20.94
CA GLN A 227 -21.32 16.26 -21.54
C GLN A 227 -21.39 17.46 -20.59
N ILE A 228 -21.57 17.22 -19.31
CA ILE A 228 -21.61 18.30 -18.28
C ILE A 228 -20.23 18.67 -17.73
N MET A 229 -19.19 17.90 -18.07
CA MET A 229 -17.83 18.14 -17.58
C MET A 229 -17.09 19.15 -18.48
N ASN A 230 -16.07 19.79 -17.95
CA ASN A 230 -15.19 20.72 -18.65
C ASN A 230 -14.17 19.97 -19.55
N ILE A 231 -14.69 19.11 -20.44
CA ILE A 231 -13.94 18.36 -21.43
C ILE A 231 -14.03 19.11 -22.76
N ASN A 232 -12.97 19.11 -23.57
CA ASN A 232 -12.92 19.72 -24.89
C ASN A 232 -14.00 19.14 -25.81
N ASP A 233 -14.61 19.94 -26.67
CA ASP A 233 -15.77 19.56 -27.46
C ASP A 233 -15.50 18.37 -28.40
N ASP A 234 -14.30 18.32 -29.01
CA ASP A 234 -13.87 17.20 -29.84
C ASP A 234 -13.80 15.89 -29.03
N LYS A 235 -13.34 15.96 -27.77
CA LYS A 235 -13.27 14.82 -26.86
C LYS A 235 -14.65 14.42 -26.28
N LYS A 236 -15.55 15.37 -26.08
CA LYS A 236 -16.95 15.06 -25.73
C LYS A 236 -17.67 14.29 -26.83
N ALA A 237 -17.34 14.57 -28.09
CA ALA A 237 -17.93 13.90 -29.25
C ALA A 237 -17.41 12.45 -29.43
N GLU A 238 -16.25 12.12 -28.85
CA GLU A 238 -15.70 10.77 -28.94
C GLU A 238 -16.57 9.77 -28.15
N LYS A 239 -17.02 8.69 -28.84
CA LYS A 239 -17.58 7.53 -28.15
C LYS A 239 -16.49 6.86 -27.32
N ASP A 240 -16.88 6.36 -26.15
CA ASP A 240 -15.98 5.57 -25.30
C ASP A 240 -14.73 6.31 -24.84
N LEU A 241 -14.79 7.65 -24.70
CA LEU A 241 -13.69 8.42 -24.14
C LEU A 241 -13.25 7.84 -22.82
N THR A 242 -12.00 7.40 -22.77
CA THR A 242 -11.35 6.90 -21.55
C THR A 242 -10.24 7.89 -21.18
N GLU A 243 -10.43 8.55 -20.04
CA GLU A 243 -9.56 9.62 -19.58
C GLU A 243 -8.54 9.11 -18.59
N VAL A 244 -7.28 9.48 -18.82
CA VAL A 244 -6.18 9.34 -17.86
C VAL A 244 -6.12 10.62 -17.04
N ILE A 245 -6.21 10.52 -15.72
CA ILE A 245 -6.10 11.64 -14.78
C ILE A 245 -4.83 11.41 -13.98
N TYR A 246 -3.83 12.26 -14.17
CA TYR A 246 -2.52 12.00 -13.60
C TYR A 246 -1.98 13.19 -12.81
N PRO A 247 -2.07 13.16 -11.48
CA PRO A 247 -1.34 14.07 -10.61
C PRO A 247 0.16 13.77 -10.70
N CYS A 248 0.98 14.80 -11.02
CA CYS A 248 2.41 14.64 -11.31
C CYS A 248 3.29 15.50 -10.39
N LEU A 249 4.58 15.19 -10.40
CA LEU A 249 5.57 15.90 -9.58
C LEU A 249 5.78 17.37 -10.02
N ASP A 250 5.29 17.77 -11.19
CA ASP A 250 5.30 19.15 -11.67
C ASP A 250 4.21 20.04 -11.03
N GLY A 251 3.46 19.50 -10.05
CA GLY A 251 2.38 20.22 -9.36
C GLY A 251 1.11 20.40 -10.19
N LYS A 252 0.97 19.62 -11.25
CA LYS A 252 -0.19 19.62 -12.14
C LYS A 252 -0.93 18.29 -12.09
N ILE A 253 -2.24 18.36 -12.36
CA ILE A 253 -3.07 17.20 -12.65
C ILE A 253 -3.32 17.21 -14.15
N HIS A 254 -2.72 16.28 -14.87
CA HIS A 254 -2.86 16.13 -16.31
C HIS A 254 -4.11 15.31 -16.64
N PHE A 255 -4.78 15.64 -17.74
CA PHE A 255 -5.96 14.96 -18.27
C PHE A 255 -5.72 14.58 -19.72
N LEU A 256 -5.59 13.29 -19.99
CA LEU A 256 -5.18 12.79 -21.32
C LEU A 256 -6.16 11.72 -21.80
N ASP A 257 -6.34 11.64 -23.10
CA ASP A 257 -7.04 10.53 -23.73
C ASP A 257 -6.12 9.30 -23.77
N ILE A 258 -6.58 8.16 -23.25
CA ILE A 258 -5.81 6.92 -23.25
C ILE A 258 -5.44 6.44 -24.68
N LYS A 259 -6.21 6.84 -25.67
CA LYS A 259 -6.06 6.39 -27.05
C LYS A 259 -4.85 7.01 -27.75
N ASP A 260 -4.61 8.30 -27.54
CA ASP A 260 -3.63 9.06 -28.30
C ASP A 260 -2.75 10.00 -27.45
N GLY A 261 -2.96 10.06 -26.13
CA GLY A 261 -2.22 10.89 -25.19
C GLY A 261 -2.48 12.40 -25.31
N LYS A 262 -3.47 12.82 -26.10
CA LYS A 262 -3.83 14.24 -26.19
C LYS A 262 -4.61 14.71 -24.99
N GLU A 263 -4.49 16.00 -24.68
CA GLU A 263 -5.25 16.62 -23.61
C GLU A 263 -6.75 16.55 -23.87
N THR A 264 -7.50 16.06 -22.88
CA THR A 264 -8.96 16.05 -22.91
C THR A 264 -9.57 17.34 -22.38
N ARG A 265 -8.81 18.06 -21.56
CA ARG A 265 -9.09 19.37 -20.95
C ARG A 265 -7.81 19.96 -20.38
N PRO A 266 -7.79 21.28 -20.07
CA PRO A 266 -6.61 21.90 -19.45
C PRO A 266 -6.22 21.23 -18.13
N ALA A 267 -4.91 21.13 -17.87
CA ALA A 267 -4.40 20.64 -16.61
C ALA A 267 -4.80 21.54 -15.44
N ILE A 268 -5.15 20.97 -14.28
CA ILE A 268 -5.29 21.73 -13.05
C ILE A 268 -3.91 22.05 -12.50
N VAL A 269 -3.64 23.35 -12.30
CA VAL A 269 -2.44 23.84 -11.62
C VAL A 269 -2.81 24.14 -10.18
N SER A 270 -2.36 23.34 -9.24
CA SER A 270 -2.80 23.45 -7.84
C SER A 270 -2.22 24.66 -7.09
N GLY A 271 -1.14 25.26 -7.60
CA GLY A 271 -0.37 26.31 -6.91
C GLY A 271 0.36 25.83 -5.65
N GLY A 272 0.25 24.56 -5.32
CA GLY A 272 0.91 23.90 -4.19
C GLY A 272 2.20 23.17 -4.60
N GLY A 273 2.57 22.15 -3.83
CA GLY A 273 3.73 21.31 -4.07
C GLY A 273 3.48 20.22 -5.13
N PRO A 274 4.43 19.29 -5.25
CA PRO A 274 4.30 18.13 -6.15
C PRO A 274 3.21 17.19 -5.67
N PHE A 275 2.64 16.44 -6.60
CA PHE A 275 1.83 15.27 -6.30
C PHE A 275 2.73 14.03 -6.40
N LYS A 276 2.89 13.32 -5.30
CA LYS A 276 3.69 12.09 -5.23
C LYS A 276 2.78 10.85 -5.25
N GLY A 277 1.62 10.94 -4.61
CA GLY A 277 0.64 9.87 -4.53
C GLY A 277 -0.35 9.85 -5.69
N THR A 278 -1.24 8.88 -5.65
CA THR A 278 -2.34 8.70 -6.60
C THR A 278 -3.57 9.45 -6.11
N GLY A 279 -4.29 10.11 -7.01
CA GLY A 279 -5.59 10.68 -6.70
C GLY A 279 -6.66 9.63 -6.42
N SER A 280 -7.88 10.08 -6.07
CA SER A 280 -9.06 9.21 -5.95
C SER A 280 -10.30 9.91 -6.49
N ILE A 281 -11.07 9.19 -7.34
CA ILE A 281 -12.36 9.64 -7.85
C ILE A 281 -13.45 9.09 -6.94
N TYR A 282 -14.54 9.86 -6.75
CA TYR A 282 -15.67 9.42 -5.95
C TYR A 282 -16.34 8.16 -6.57
N PRO A 283 -16.46 7.04 -5.84
CA PRO A 283 -16.70 5.72 -6.43
C PRO A 283 -18.05 5.55 -7.11
N SER A 284 -19.09 6.31 -6.73
CA SER A 284 -20.41 6.20 -7.36
C SER A 284 -20.51 6.88 -8.74
N GLY A 285 -19.42 7.47 -9.23
CA GLY A 285 -19.40 8.17 -10.52
C GLY A 285 -19.70 9.67 -10.42
N ILE A 286 -19.88 10.24 -9.23
CA ILE A 286 -19.91 11.70 -9.05
C ILE A 286 -18.53 12.24 -9.49
N PRO A 287 -18.48 13.26 -10.38
CA PRO A 287 -17.22 13.76 -10.94
C PRO A 287 -16.46 14.63 -9.93
N MET A 288 -15.96 14.01 -8.86
CA MET A 288 -15.18 14.59 -7.79
C MET A 288 -13.85 13.86 -7.65
N LEU A 289 -12.76 14.62 -7.54
CA LEU A 289 -11.39 14.13 -7.45
C LEU A 289 -10.74 14.59 -6.15
N PHE A 290 -10.20 13.65 -5.39
CA PHE A 290 -9.22 13.92 -4.32
C PHE A 290 -7.81 13.81 -4.85
N VAL A 291 -6.92 14.71 -4.37
CA VAL A 291 -5.46 14.63 -4.53
C VAL A 291 -4.76 15.16 -3.28
N GLY A 292 -3.64 14.55 -2.92
CA GLY A 292 -2.77 14.97 -1.83
C GLY A 292 -1.44 15.56 -2.33
N HIS A 293 -0.94 16.62 -1.68
CA HIS A 293 0.40 17.13 -1.94
C HIS A 293 1.45 16.40 -1.12
N GLY A 294 2.51 15.93 -1.77
CA GLY A 294 3.62 15.22 -1.15
C GLY A 294 4.74 16.13 -0.60
N ASP A 295 4.65 17.43 -0.75
CA ASP A 295 5.60 18.42 -0.23
C ASP A 295 4.96 19.82 -0.22
N ASP A 296 5.59 20.76 0.46
CA ASP A 296 5.23 22.18 0.44
C ASP A 296 5.42 22.78 -0.97
N GLY A 297 4.71 23.88 -1.22
CA GLY A 297 4.84 24.63 -2.48
C GLY A 297 6.23 25.27 -2.64
N PRO A 298 6.63 25.62 -3.88
CA PRO A 298 7.98 26.11 -4.21
C PRO A 298 8.42 27.36 -3.45
N THR A 299 7.46 28.17 -3.03
CA THR A 299 7.73 29.41 -2.27
C THR A 299 7.78 29.19 -0.75
N GLY A 300 7.47 27.98 -0.27
CA GLY A 300 7.29 27.67 1.15
C GLY A 300 6.06 28.33 1.80
N LYS A 301 5.25 29.07 1.04
CA LYS A 301 4.06 29.77 1.55
C LYS A 301 2.80 28.92 1.60
N GLN A 302 2.78 27.80 0.89
CA GLN A 302 1.67 26.87 0.87
C GLN A 302 2.16 25.53 1.40
N SER A 303 1.60 25.12 2.55
CA SER A 303 1.86 23.79 3.10
C SER A 303 1.15 22.70 2.30
N ALA A 304 1.72 21.50 2.33
CA ALA A 304 1.09 20.30 1.82
C ALA A 304 -0.28 20.08 2.49
N ARG A 305 -1.24 19.60 1.71
CA ARG A 305 -2.64 19.36 2.14
C ARG A 305 -3.39 18.44 1.20
N GLY A 306 -4.44 17.81 1.68
CA GLY A 306 -5.46 17.16 0.85
C GLY A 306 -6.38 18.19 0.18
N ARG A 307 -6.80 17.93 -1.07
CA ARG A 307 -7.69 18.78 -1.85
C ARG A 307 -8.76 17.97 -2.57
N LEU A 308 -9.96 18.54 -2.65
CA LEU A 308 -11.07 18.01 -3.45
C LEU A 308 -11.36 18.99 -4.59
N TYR A 309 -11.53 18.44 -5.79
CA TYR A 309 -11.88 19.20 -6.99
C TYR A 309 -13.17 18.66 -7.61
N SER A 310 -14.00 19.58 -8.11
CA SER A 310 -15.05 19.25 -9.06
C SER A 310 -14.41 18.96 -10.43
N LEU A 311 -14.75 17.85 -11.06
CA LEU A 311 -14.35 17.55 -12.43
C LEU A 311 -15.37 18.08 -13.46
N ILE A 312 -16.47 18.73 -13.01
CA ILE A 312 -17.40 19.44 -13.89
C ILE A 312 -16.73 20.71 -14.43
N ASP A 313 -16.17 21.54 -13.54
CA ASP A 313 -15.63 22.86 -13.85
C ASP A 313 -14.18 23.06 -13.37
N GLN A 314 -13.54 22.00 -12.89
CA GLN A 314 -12.17 21.95 -12.38
C GLN A 314 -11.90 22.86 -11.16
N LYS A 315 -12.94 23.33 -10.47
CA LYS A 315 -12.79 24.15 -9.26
C LYS A 315 -12.46 23.32 -8.03
N GLN A 316 -11.62 23.90 -7.17
CA GLN A 316 -11.40 23.33 -5.84
C GLN A 316 -12.67 23.49 -4.98
N LEU A 317 -13.17 22.37 -4.46
CA LEU A 317 -14.31 22.31 -3.57
C LEU A 317 -13.91 22.49 -2.09
N TYR A 318 -12.79 21.83 -1.69
CA TYR A 318 -12.36 21.80 -0.30
C TYR A 318 -10.86 21.55 -0.17
N SER A 319 -10.27 21.88 0.98
CA SER A 319 -8.91 21.45 1.36
C SER A 319 -8.80 21.31 2.87
N PHE A 320 -7.93 20.40 3.32
CA PHE A 320 -7.72 20.10 4.74
C PHE A 320 -6.27 19.70 5.03
N GLY A 321 -5.93 19.63 6.31
CA GLY A 321 -4.67 19.12 6.79
C GLY A 321 -3.46 20.05 6.60
N ALA A 322 -3.70 21.30 6.24
CA ALA A 322 -2.65 22.31 6.14
C ALA A 322 -1.96 22.55 7.48
N LYS A 323 -0.65 22.67 7.49
CA LYS A 323 0.16 22.86 8.71
C LYS A 323 -0.29 24.02 9.59
N GLU A 324 -0.69 25.11 8.97
CA GLU A 324 -1.17 26.31 9.67
C GLU A 324 -2.56 26.16 10.29
N MET A 325 -3.29 25.10 9.94
CA MET A 325 -4.66 24.84 10.40
C MET A 325 -4.78 23.59 11.27
N GLU A 326 -3.73 22.74 11.30
CA GLU A 326 -3.79 21.44 11.94
C GLU A 326 -3.21 21.48 13.36
N THR A 327 -4.03 21.16 14.35
CA THR A 327 -3.64 21.14 15.77
C THR A 327 -3.46 19.74 16.34
N ALA A 328 -3.87 18.70 15.62
CA ALA A 328 -3.77 17.31 16.08
C ALA A 328 -2.43 16.66 15.72
N SER A 329 -1.64 17.24 14.81
CA SER A 329 -0.36 16.66 14.40
C SER A 329 0.75 16.87 15.42
N TYR A 330 1.56 15.83 15.64
CA TYR A 330 2.80 15.89 16.41
C TYR A 330 4.05 15.83 15.52
N ARG A 331 3.88 15.70 14.20
CA ARG A 331 4.98 15.80 13.23
C ARG A 331 5.12 17.20 12.66
N SER A 332 6.35 17.58 12.36
CA SER A 332 6.64 18.82 11.63
C SER A 332 6.54 18.66 10.11
N TRP A 333 6.54 17.43 9.63
CA TRP A 333 6.41 17.07 8.22
C TRP A 333 4.96 16.84 7.86
N TYR A 334 4.55 17.43 6.75
CA TYR A 334 3.20 17.33 6.21
C TYR A 334 3.30 16.89 4.77
N ALA A 335 2.81 15.69 4.49
CA ALA A 335 2.64 15.13 3.16
C ALA A 335 1.37 14.28 3.14
N TYR A 336 0.80 14.12 1.97
CA TYR A 336 -0.40 13.34 1.68
C TYR A 336 -0.11 12.54 0.42
N ASP A 337 0.75 11.53 0.56
CA ASP A 337 1.20 10.66 -0.53
C ASP A 337 0.28 9.44 -0.67
N SER A 338 -0.52 9.14 0.37
CA SER A 338 -1.57 8.15 0.34
C SER A 338 -2.70 8.52 -0.65
N SER A 339 -3.42 7.52 -1.10
CA SER A 339 -4.61 7.66 -1.94
C SER A 339 -5.85 7.48 -1.07
N ALA A 340 -6.67 8.52 -0.96
CA ALA A 340 -7.86 8.48 -0.13
C ALA A 340 -8.83 7.37 -0.53
N LEU A 341 -9.65 6.96 0.42
CA LEU A 341 -10.85 6.16 0.19
C LEU A 341 -12.10 6.99 0.43
N PHE A 342 -13.17 6.66 -0.29
CA PHE A 342 -14.50 7.20 -0.05
C PHE A 342 -15.43 6.06 0.34
N ASP A 343 -16.13 6.19 1.47
CA ASP A 343 -17.32 5.38 1.74
C ASP A 343 -18.54 6.12 1.19
N VAL A 344 -19.12 5.55 0.13
CA VAL A 344 -20.28 6.16 -0.56
C VAL A 344 -21.51 6.19 0.34
N SER A 345 -21.70 5.17 1.17
CA SER A 345 -22.90 5.02 1.99
C SER A 345 -23.03 6.10 3.07
N SER A 346 -21.91 6.51 3.66
CA SER A 346 -21.85 7.58 4.65
C SER A 346 -21.37 8.92 4.06
N ASP A 347 -21.08 8.97 2.75
CA ASP A 347 -20.51 10.12 2.06
C ASP A 347 -19.25 10.67 2.76
N THR A 348 -18.33 9.76 3.12
CA THR A 348 -17.15 10.10 3.92
C THR A 348 -15.85 9.85 3.16
N LEU A 349 -14.98 10.86 3.13
CA LEU A 349 -13.58 10.74 2.73
C LEU A 349 -12.76 10.22 3.91
N ILE A 350 -11.87 9.26 3.66
CA ILE A 350 -10.91 8.73 4.64
C ILE A 350 -9.50 8.92 4.08
N GLU A 351 -8.63 9.60 4.83
CA GLU A 351 -7.26 9.89 4.41
C GLU A 351 -6.28 9.77 5.58
N PRO A 352 -5.35 8.81 5.54
CA PRO A 352 -4.20 8.80 6.43
C PRO A 352 -3.17 9.83 5.96
N GLY A 353 -2.64 10.64 6.88
CA GLY A 353 -1.65 11.66 6.57
C GLY A 353 -0.27 11.32 7.13
N GLU A 354 0.78 11.63 6.38
CA GLU A 354 2.16 11.50 6.86
C GLU A 354 2.48 12.48 8.00
N ASN A 355 1.57 13.40 8.28
CA ASN A 355 1.60 14.22 9.49
C ASN A 355 1.17 13.47 10.77
N GLY A 356 0.87 12.18 10.69
CA GLY A 356 0.48 11.32 11.82
C GLY A 356 -0.99 11.45 12.22
N VAL A 357 -1.82 11.96 11.35
CA VAL A 357 -3.26 12.14 11.60
C VAL A 357 -4.07 11.35 10.57
N LEU A 358 -4.97 10.51 11.05
CA LEU A 358 -6.01 9.89 10.23
C LEU A 358 -7.23 10.80 10.20
N TYR A 359 -7.66 11.18 9.01
CA TYR A 359 -8.83 12.02 8.77
C TYR A 359 -10.03 11.22 8.30
N THR A 360 -11.21 11.52 8.83
CA THR A 360 -12.50 11.14 8.26
C THR A 360 -13.37 12.36 8.12
N ILE A 361 -13.88 12.64 6.91
CA ILE A 361 -14.57 13.89 6.58
C ILE A 361 -15.88 13.56 5.88
N LYS A 362 -17.02 13.81 6.53
CA LYS A 362 -18.33 13.74 5.88
C LYS A 362 -18.48 14.93 4.96
N LEU A 363 -18.78 14.68 3.67
CA LEU A 363 -18.73 15.70 2.63
C LEU A 363 -20.05 16.42 2.41
N ASN A 364 -21.20 15.81 2.75
CA ASN A 364 -22.54 16.32 2.46
C ASN A 364 -22.68 16.71 0.98
N THR A 365 -22.32 15.76 0.11
CA THR A 365 -22.24 15.95 -1.34
C THR A 365 -23.62 16.19 -1.95
N LYS A 366 -23.72 17.22 -2.79
CA LYS A 366 -24.91 17.51 -3.61
C LYS A 366 -24.51 17.53 -5.07
N PHE A 367 -25.00 16.58 -5.82
CA PHE A 367 -24.77 16.46 -7.25
C PHE A 367 -26.09 16.48 -8.01
N ASP A 368 -26.26 17.50 -8.86
CA ASP A 368 -27.38 17.59 -9.80
C ASP A 368 -26.83 17.44 -11.22
N LYS A 369 -27.02 16.25 -11.79
CA LYS A 369 -26.55 15.94 -13.14
C LYS A 369 -27.26 16.75 -14.20
N ALA A 370 -28.57 17.04 -14.01
CA ALA A 370 -29.34 17.79 -15.00
C ALA A 370 -28.91 19.28 -15.03
N ALA A 371 -28.60 19.83 -13.88
CA ALA A 371 -28.10 21.20 -13.77
C ALA A 371 -26.58 21.30 -14.01
N GLY A 372 -25.86 20.17 -14.08
CA GLY A 372 -24.39 20.15 -14.21
C GLY A 372 -23.70 20.79 -13.00
N THR A 373 -24.20 20.56 -11.78
CA THR A 373 -23.65 21.19 -10.58
C THR A 373 -23.21 20.17 -9.54
N LEU A 374 -22.05 20.44 -8.92
CA LEU A 374 -21.50 19.68 -7.80
C LEU A 374 -21.06 20.62 -6.69
N THR A 375 -21.59 20.42 -5.51
CA THR A 375 -21.20 21.14 -4.29
C THR A 375 -21.01 20.18 -3.14
N ILE A 376 -20.20 20.55 -2.17
CA ILE A 376 -20.06 19.86 -0.89
C ILE A 376 -20.18 20.86 0.26
N ASP A 377 -20.61 20.38 1.42
CA ASP A 377 -20.66 21.14 2.68
C ASP A 377 -20.02 20.29 3.80
N PRO A 378 -18.67 20.18 3.80
CA PRO A 378 -17.99 19.25 4.68
C PRO A 378 -18.18 19.58 6.14
N GLU A 379 -18.49 18.55 6.94
CA GLU A 379 -18.49 18.68 8.39
C GLU A 379 -17.05 18.87 8.92
N ALA A 380 -16.96 19.35 10.16
CA ALA A 380 -15.68 19.39 10.86
C ALA A 380 -15.04 17.99 10.88
N PRO A 381 -13.79 17.81 10.37
CA PRO A 381 -13.16 16.51 10.28
C PRO A 381 -13.13 15.79 11.62
N VAL A 382 -13.47 14.51 11.64
CA VAL A 382 -13.18 13.64 12.77
C VAL A 382 -11.82 13.03 12.54
N LYS A 383 -10.93 13.23 13.51
CA LYS A 383 -9.50 12.91 13.36
C LYS A 383 -9.01 12.08 14.53
N VAL A 384 -8.03 11.24 14.28
CA VAL A 384 -7.26 10.60 15.35
C VAL A 384 -5.77 10.74 15.08
N ASN A 385 -5.02 11.07 16.12
CA ASN A 385 -3.58 10.93 16.15
C ASN A 385 -3.16 9.82 17.12
N TYR A 386 -1.93 9.38 17.01
CA TYR A 386 -1.36 8.36 17.86
C TYR A 386 0.09 8.69 18.23
N THR A 387 0.53 8.11 19.33
CA THR A 387 1.91 8.20 19.80
C THR A 387 2.30 6.85 20.42
N GLY A 388 3.58 6.52 20.38
CA GLY A 388 4.13 5.29 20.92
C GLY A 388 5.32 5.51 21.86
N PRO A 389 6.13 4.48 22.14
CA PRO A 389 7.26 4.56 23.05
C PRO A 389 8.26 5.66 22.67
N GLY A 390 8.74 6.39 23.66
CA GLY A 390 9.71 7.47 23.48
C GLY A 390 9.11 8.83 23.17
N TYR A 391 7.78 8.92 22.98
CA TYR A 391 7.10 10.21 22.90
C TYR A 391 7.19 10.96 24.23
N LYS A 392 7.64 12.21 24.16
CA LYS A 392 7.53 13.16 25.27
C LYS A 392 6.70 14.33 24.78
N ASP A 393 5.58 14.58 25.43
CA ASP A 393 4.76 15.77 25.15
C ASP A 393 5.53 16.99 25.65
N THR A 394 6.22 17.65 24.74
CA THR A 394 6.98 18.88 25.02
C THR A 394 6.18 20.14 24.64
N GLY A 395 4.92 19.98 24.18
CA GLY A 395 4.11 21.07 23.69
C GLY A 395 4.64 21.71 22.39
N THR A 396 5.68 21.18 21.80
CA THR A 396 6.25 21.60 20.52
C THR A 396 6.12 20.48 19.52
N ALA A 397 5.82 20.80 18.27
CA ALA A 397 5.82 19.87 17.13
C ALA A 397 7.25 19.42 16.83
N ASN A 398 7.91 18.79 17.80
CA ASN A 398 9.25 18.25 17.61
C ASN A 398 9.16 16.98 16.76
N ALA A 399 9.80 17.05 15.66
CA ALA A 399 10.19 16.03 14.70
C ALA A 399 10.11 14.58 15.23
N ILE A 400 8.89 14.07 15.35
CA ILE A 400 8.68 12.65 15.59
C ILE A 400 8.60 12.03 14.22
N ARG A 401 9.73 11.53 13.74
CA ARG A 401 9.91 10.95 12.41
C ARG A 401 9.09 9.70 12.17
N LEU A 402 8.71 9.00 13.24
CA LEU A 402 8.32 7.61 13.18
C LEU A 402 6.80 7.37 13.23
N TRP A 403 5.97 8.40 13.14
CA TRP A 403 4.52 8.27 13.32
C TRP A 403 3.75 9.00 12.24
N GLY A 404 4.13 8.77 10.99
CA GLY A 404 3.43 9.25 9.83
C GLY A 404 2.93 8.07 9.00
N MET A 405 1.73 8.18 8.46
CA MET A 405 1.14 7.20 7.56
C MET A 405 1.34 7.69 6.13
N GLU A 406 2.26 7.04 5.41
CA GLU A 406 2.63 7.40 4.04
C GLU A 406 1.95 6.50 3.02
N ASP A 407 1.68 5.25 3.39
CA ASP A 407 1.07 4.25 2.52
C ASP A 407 -0.44 4.48 2.29
N SER A 408 -0.97 3.90 1.21
CA SER A 408 -2.40 3.95 0.91
C SER A 408 -3.14 2.86 1.67
N ALA A 409 -3.97 3.25 2.63
CA ALA A 409 -4.71 2.32 3.47
C ALA A 409 -5.65 1.39 2.68
N VAL A 410 -5.90 0.20 3.21
CA VAL A 410 -6.99 -0.68 2.80
C VAL A 410 -8.15 -0.61 3.79
N ALA A 411 -9.37 -0.84 3.31
CA ALA A 411 -10.56 -0.82 4.15
C ALA A 411 -11.41 -2.08 3.93
N TRP A 412 -11.86 -2.68 5.03
CA TRP A 412 -12.73 -3.84 5.06
C TRP A 412 -13.83 -3.64 6.09
N LYS A 413 -15.08 -3.62 5.66
CA LYS A 413 -16.22 -3.26 6.51
C LYS A 413 -16.01 -1.87 7.14
N ASN A 414 -16.06 -1.75 8.45
CA ASN A 414 -15.79 -0.49 9.18
C ASN A 414 -14.34 -0.35 9.66
N HIS A 415 -13.42 -1.19 9.18
CA HIS A 415 -12.03 -1.17 9.64
C HIS A 415 -11.09 -0.69 8.55
N LEU A 416 -10.14 0.16 8.96
CA LEU A 416 -9.04 0.65 8.13
C LEU A 416 -7.73 0.03 8.59
N TYR A 417 -6.92 -0.37 7.62
CA TYR A 417 -5.60 -0.95 7.84
C TYR A 417 -4.56 -0.09 7.13
N VAL A 418 -3.57 0.37 7.86
CA VAL A 418 -2.53 1.29 7.38
C VAL A 418 -1.27 1.10 8.22
N SER A 419 -0.11 1.27 7.61
CA SER A 419 1.17 1.22 8.32
C SER A 419 1.80 2.60 8.50
N ASP A 420 2.88 2.67 9.29
CA ASP A 420 3.57 3.92 9.56
C ASP A 420 5.08 3.86 9.29
N ASN A 421 5.71 5.04 9.26
CA ASN A 421 7.17 5.17 9.15
C ASN A 421 7.94 4.59 10.36
N GLY A 422 7.24 4.13 11.39
CA GLY A 422 7.83 3.52 12.59
C GLY A 422 7.78 2.00 12.60
N GLY A 423 7.34 1.38 11.52
CA GLY A 423 7.26 -0.07 11.38
C GLY A 423 6.10 -0.70 12.15
N ARG A 424 4.96 -0.05 12.14
CA ARG A 424 3.73 -0.58 12.76
C ARG A 424 2.61 -0.62 11.76
N MET A 425 1.91 -1.75 11.72
CA MET A 425 0.64 -1.92 11.02
C MET A 425 -0.50 -1.73 12.01
N PHE A 426 -1.49 -0.94 11.65
CA PHE A 426 -2.63 -0.60 12.49
C PHE A 426 -3.94 -1.10 11.92
N CYS A 427 -4.86 -1.46 12.81
CA CYS A 427 -6.29 -1.59 12.51
C CYS A 427 -7.08 -0.54 13.28
N TRP A 428 -7.79 0.32 12.57
CA TRP A 428 -8.66 1.35 13.13
C TRP A 428 -10.13 1.01 12.89
N ASP A 429 -10.96 1.11 13.90
CA ASP A 429 -12.42 1.16 13.74
C ASP A 429 -12.82 2.59 13.34
N LEU A 430 -13.28 2.77 12.11
CA LEU A 430 -13.66 4.05 11.54
C LEU A 430 -14.94 4.65 12.14
N ASN A 431 -15.78 3.84 12.78
CA ASN A 431 -17.03 4.30 13.39
C ASN A 431 -16.83 4.85 14.81
N THR A 432 -15.81 4.37 15.50
CA THR A 432 -15.44 4.83 16.84
C THR A 432 -14.10 5.56 16.90
N MET A 433 -13.34 5.57 15.80
CA MET A 433 -11.97 6.08 15.72
C MET A 433 -11.02 5.46 16.74
N LYS A 434 -11.30 4.23 17.17
CA LYS A 434 -10.46 3.47 18.10
C LYS A 434 -9.43 2.64 17.37
N LEU A 435 -8.23 2.59 17.93
CA LEU A 435 -7.19 1.66 17.54
C LEU A 435 -7.54 0.28 18.09
N VAL A 436 -7.78 -0.69 17.19
CA VAL A 436 -8.23 -2.04 17.56
C VAL A 436 -7.03 -2.92 17.85
N TRP A 437 -6.10 -3.04 16.89
CA TRP A 437 -4.88 -3.79 17.04
C TRP A 437 -3.68 -3.13 16.37
N VAL A 438 -2.48 -3.54 16.78
CA VAL A 438 -1.19 -3.11 16.24
C VAL A 438 -0.34 -4.34 15.97
N GLN A 439 0.35 -4.39 14.82
CA GLN A 439 1.37 -5.40 14.55
C GLN A 439 2.72 -4.73 14.24
N ASN A 440 3.80 -5.35 14.69
CA ASN A 440 5.14 -4.89 14.36
C ASN A 440 5.54 -5.37 12.96
N VAL A 441 5.85 -4.43 12.08
CA VAL A 441 6.34 -4.67 10.71
C VAL A 441 7.74 -4.08 10.49
N LEU A 442 8.51 -3.99 11.54
CA LEU A 442 9.95 -3.69 11.69
C LEU A 442 10.36 -2.26 11.40
N ASP A 443 10.15 -1.73 10.20
CA ASP A 443 10.78 -0.49 9.74
C ASP A 443 9.79 0.36 8.95
N ASP A 444 10.24 1.45 8.40
CA ASP A 444 9.50 2.39 7.57
C ASP A 444 8.79 1.68 6.40
N THR A 445 7.48 1.69 6.40
CA THR A 445 6.68 1.04 5.35
C THR A 445 6.24 2.05 4.32
N ASN A 446 6.72 1.85 3.09
CA ASN A 446 6.35 2.66 1.92
C ASN A 446 5.50 1.87 0.93
N ASP A 447 5.47 0.55 1.01
CA ASP A 447 4.54 -0.28 0.27
C ASP A 447 3.16 -0.23 0.93
N SER A 448 2.13 0.02 0.13
CA SER A 448 0.77 -0.07 0.64
C SER A 448 0.37 -1.53 0.88
N PRO A 449 -0.35 -1.82 1.96
CA PRO A 449 -0.90 -3.15 2.18
C PRO A 449 -1.85 -3.54 1.04
N VAL A 450 -1.92 -4.81 0.71
CA VAL A 450 -2.99 -5.36 -0.14
C VAL A 450 -3.85 -6.33 0.65
N PHE A 451 -5.15 -6.30 0.40
CA PHE A 451 -6.13 -7.07 1.16
C PHE A 451 -6.74 -8.17 0.31
N SER A 452 -6.87 -9.36 0.88
CA SER A 452 -7.58 -10.50 0.31
C SER A 452 -8.69 -10.96 1.24
N GLU A 453 -9.88 -11.13 0.71
CA GLU A 453 -10.97 -11.80 1.42
C GLU A 453 -11.08 -13.23 0.90
N GLU A 454 -10.85 -14.20 1.79
CA GLU A 454 -10.81 -15.62 1.49
C GLU A 454 -11.86 -16.33 2.35
N ASN A 455 -12.94 -16.82 1.73
CA ASN A 455 -14.07 -17.47 2.43
C ASN A 455 -14.68 -16.61 3.56
N GLY A 456 -14.79 -15.28 3.34
CA GLY A 456 -15.33 -14.34 4.32
C GLY A 456 -14.36 -13.93 5.43
N HIS A 457 -13.10 -14.39 5.38
CA HIS A 457 -12.02 -14.02 6.28
C HIS A 457 -11.03 -13.09 5.57
N GLY A 458 -10.60 -12.02 6.25
CA GLY A 458 -9.70 -11.01 5.68
C GLY A 458 -8.24 -11.29 6.01
N TYR A 459 -7.36 -11.09 5.02
CA TYR A 459 -5.91 -11.17 5.17
C TYR A 459 -5.23 -9.96 4.55
N ILE A 460 -4.13 -9.53 5.17
CA ILE A 460 -3.30 -8.43 4.72
C ILE A 460 -1.94 -8.97 4.32
N TYR A 461 -1.44 -8.54 3.15
CA TYR A 461 -0.07 -8.83 2.70
C TYR A 461 0.70 -7.52 2.72
N ILE A 462 1.84 -7.51 3.40
CA ILE A 462 2.69 -6.34 3.59
C ILE A 462 4.14 -6.75 3.80
N SER A 463 5.05 -5.81 3.54
CA SER A 463 6.46 -5.90 3.88
C SER A 463 6.95 -4.56 4.45
N THR A 464 8.23 -4.27 4.34
CA THR A 464 8.82 -3.05 4.87
C THR A 464 10.00 -2.60 4.01
N SER A 465 10.34 -1.33 4.05
CA SER A 465 11.64 -0.86 3.58
C SER A 465 12.73 -1.23 4.58
N LEU A 466 13.98 -1.12 4.16
CA LEU A 466 15.14 -1.18 5.04
C LEU A 466 15.69 0.23 5.22
N HIS A 467 15.25 0.94 6.25
CA HIS A 467 15.55 2.34 6.48
C HIS A 467 16.23 2.57 7.83
N GLU A 468 15.50 2.37 8.94
CA GLU A 468 15.94 2.71 10.29
C GLU A 468 16.66 1.55 10.99
N THR A 469 16.30 0.31 10.68
CA THR A 469 16.86 -0.89 11.31
C THR A 469 18.14 -1.38 10.64
N ALA A 470 18.56 -0.77 9.51
CA ALA A 470 19.79 -1.13 8.82
C ALA A 470 21.01 -1.04 9.71
N LYS A 471 21.85 -2.06 9.66
CA LYS A 471 23.09 -2.16 10.44
C LYS A 471 24.27 -1.56 9.67
N GLY A 472 25.22 -0.98 10.41
CA GLY A 472 26.45 -0.40 9.89
C GLY A 472 26.49 1.12 9.97
N THR A 473 27.69 1.69 9.79
CA THR A 473 27.96 3.13 9.90
C THR A 473 28.41 3.75 8.59
N VAL A 474 28.62 2.93 7.57
CA VAL A 474 29.07 3.33 6.22
C VAL A 474 28.09 2.86 5.19
N ASP A 475 27.91 3.65 4.13
CA ASP A 475 27.08 3.27 3.00
C ASP A 475 27.85 2.35 2.02
N PRO A 476 27.18 1.33 1.44
CA PRO A 476 25.81 0.91 1.74
C PRO A 476 25.74 0.14 3.06
N ARG A 477 24.66 0.39 3.82
CA ARG A 477 24.33 -0.39 5.01
C ARG A 477 23.61 -1.68 4.62
N THR A 478 23.65 -2.68 5.48
CA THR A 478 23.03 -3.99 5.23
C THR A 478 22.04 -4.34 6.32
N GLY A 479 21.02 -5.07 5.96
CA GLY A 479 20.01 -5.65 6.83
C GLY A 479 19.21 -6.69 6.08
N SER A 480 18.04 -7.03 6.58
CA SER A 480 17.14 -7.96 5.93
C SER A 480 15.69 -7.63 6.28
N ILE A 481 14.78 -7.94 5.37
CA ILE A 481 13.34 -7.70 5.53
C ILE A 481 12.57 -9.00 5.26
N PRO A 482 11.56 -9.34 6.06
CA PRO A 482 10.58 -10.38 5.75
C PRO A 482 9.37 -9.82 5.02
N ILE A 483 8.51 -10.72 4.57
CA ILE A 483 7.19 -10.44 4.04
C ILE A 483 6.17 -11.16 4.92
N TRP A 484 5.05 -10.54 5.21
CA TRP A 484 4.03 -11.09 6.09
C TRP A 484 2.67 -11.26 5.41
N LYS A 485 1.95 -12.31 5.82
CA LYS A 485 0.50 -12.39 5.76
C LYS A 485 -0.02 -12.22 7.18
N ILE A 486 -0.89 -11.24 7.37
CA ILE A 486 -1.47 -10.89 8.66
C ILE A 486 -2.97 -11.18 8.63
N ASP A 487 -3.49 -11.77 9.69
CA ASP A 487 -4.93 -11.93 9.92
C ASP A 487 -5.56 -10.56 10.19
N ALA A 488 -6.45 -10.11 9.33
CA ALA A 488 -7.04 -8.78 9.44
C ALA A 488 -7.98 -8.63 10.65
N ALA A 489 -8.55 -9.72 11.14
CA ALA A 489 -9.44 -9.68 12.30
C ALA A 489 -8.66 -9.51 13.60
N THR A 490 -7.46 -10.05 13.71
CA THR A 490 -6.73 -10.14 14.98
C THR A 490 -5.38 -9.45 15.00
N GLY A 491 -4.82 -9.11 13.83
CA GLY A 491 -3.46 -8.60 13.68
C GLY A 491 -2.37 -9.68 13.83
N ALA A 492 -2.74 -10.94 14.04
CA ALA A 492 -1.77 -12.03 14.19
C ALA A 492 -1.09 -12.36 12.86
N ILE A 493 0.21 -12.66 12.91
CA ILE A 493 0.96 -13.13 11.75
C ILE A 493 0.52 -14.56 11.41
N VAL A 494 0.02 -14.76 10.18
CA VAL A 494 -0.37 -16.07 9.66
C VAL A 494 0.87 -16.81 9.16
N TRP A 495 1.72 -16.12 8.41
CA TRP A 495 3.04 -16.57 8.01
C TRP A 495 3.99 -15.37 7.79
N GLU A 496 5.26 -15.65 7.94
CA GLU A 496 6.39 -14.76 7.69
C GLU A 496 7.41 -15.51 6.84
N THR A 497 7.99 -14.84 5.84
CA THR A 497 9.05 -15.45 5.04
C THR A 497 10.38 -15.47 5.77
N ASP A 498 11.32 -16.31 5.35
CA ASP A 498 12.73 -16.09 5.63
C ASP A 498 13.11 -14.68 5.16
N PRO A 499 13.90 -13.94 5.97
CA PRO A 499 14.23 -12.55 5.63
C PRO A 499 15.10 -12.44 4.39
N TYR A 500 14.75 -11.52 3.49
CA TYR A 500 15.54 -11.18 2.31
C TYR A 500 16.66 -10.23 2.68
N PRO A 501 17.95 -10.57 2.44
CA PRO A 501 19.06 -9.66 2.69
C PRO A 501 18.98 -8.48 1.71
N CYS A 502 19.06 -7.26 2.25
CA CYS A 502 18.97 -6.04 1.48
C CYS A 502 20.08 -5.06 1.85
N TYR A 503 20.33 -4.12 0.95
CA TYR A 503 21.15 -2.94 1.21
C TYR A 503 20.25 -1.72 1.33
N THR A 504 20.70 -0.72 2.08
CA THR A 504 20.14 0.64 2.06
C THR A 504 21.27 1.65 2.02
N MET A 505 21.01 2.79 1.42
CA MET A 505 21.94 3.92 1.39
C MET A 505 21.34 5.08 2.18
N GLN A 506 22.17 6.06 2.53
CA GLN A 506 21.78 7.16 3.41
C GLN A 506 20.49 7.85 2.96
N ASP A 507 20.29 7.99 1.66
CA ASP A 507 19.21 8.77 1.09
C ASP A 507 18.25 7.94 0.21
N VAL A 508 18.47 6.62 0.08
CA VAL A 508 17.64 5.75 -0.76
C VAL A 508 17.48 4.38 -0.12
N SER A 509 16.32 4.12 0.38
CA SER A 509 15.98 2.88 1.07
C SER A 509 16.01 1.66 0.15
N GLY A 510 16.37 0.52 0.74
CA GLY A 510 16.17 -0.80 0.14
C GLY A 510 14.94 -1.48 0.72
N GLY A 511 14.80 -2.78 0.50
CA GLY A 511 13.64 -3.55 0.91
C GLY A 511 12.45 -3.35 -0.02
N VAL A 512 11.22 -3.46 0.48
CA VAL A 512 10.02 -3.29 -0.32
C VAL A 512 9.55 -1.85 -0.25
N GLN A 513 9.48 -1.21 -1.44
CA GLN A 513 8.95 0.14 -1.65
C GLN A 513 7.70 0.09 -2.53
N ALA A 514 7.50 -1.04 -3.18
CA ALA A 514 6.50 -1.27 -4.20
C ALA A 514 5.35 -2.12 -3.64
N THR A 515 4.12 -1.66 -3.81
CA THR A 515 2.93 -2.42 -3.44
C THR A 515 2.83 -3.70 -4.28
N PRO A 516 2.61 -4.88 -3.66
CA PRO A 516 2.61 -6.14 -4.36
C PRO A 516 1.41 -6.35 -5.29
N VAL A 517 1.54 -7.31 -6.20
CA VAL A 517 0.41 -7.84 -6.98
C VAL A 517 -0.25 -8.98 -6.20
N LEU A 518 -1.52 -8.83 -5.89
CA LEU A 518 -2.37 -9.96 -5.51
C LEU A 518 -2.82 -10.65 -6.79
N GLY A 519 -2.30 -11.85 -7.04
CA GLY A 519 -2.56 -12.58 -8.27
C GLY A 519 -4.03 -12.94 -8.46
N GLN A 520 -4.46 -12.97 -9.73
CA GLN A 520 -5.80 -13.37 -10.16
C GLN A 520 -5.68 -14.46 -11.24
N LYS A 521 -6.80 -15.03 -11.65
CA LYS A 521 -6.86 -16.04 -12.72
C LYS A 521 -5.89 -17.20 -12.45
N ASP A 522 -5.00 -17.50 -13.39
CA ASP A 522 -4.08 -18.63 -13.32
C ASP A 522 -2.90 -18.45 -12.35
N ILE A 523 -2.78 -17.27 -11.72
CA ILE A 523 -1.85 -16.97 -10.62
C ILE A 523 -2.60 -16.54 -9.34
N SER A 524 -3.87 -16.92 -9.20
CA SER A 524 -4.71 -16.53 -8.04
C SER A 524 -4.18 -17.01 -6.70
N ASN A 525 -3.29 -18.00 -6.68
CA ASN A 525 -2.58 -18.48 -5.50
C ASN A 525 -1.31 -17.70 -5.17
N LEU A 526 -0.91 -16.68 -5.95
CA LEU A 526 0.35 -15.97 -5.79
C LEU A 526 0.15 -14.55 -5.26
N VAL A 527 1.13 -14.08 -4.45
CA VAL A 527 1.39 -12.68 -4.19
C VAL A 527 2.80 -12.35 -4.68
N ILE A 528 2.97 -11.24 -5.43
CA ILE A 528 4.22 -10.96 -6.14
C ILE A 528 4.77 -9.62 -5.68
N TYR A 529 6.00 -9.63 -5.16
CA TYR A 529 6.73 -8.48 -4.61
C TYR A 529 7.92 -8.11 -5.48
N ALA A 530 8.23 -6.82 -5.53
CA ALA A 530 9.52 -6.30 -6.00
C ALA A 530 10.33 -5.85 -4.79
N ILE A 531 11.53 -6.41 -4.60
CA ILE A 531 12.41 -6.12 -3.47
C ILE A 531 13.63 -5.35 -4.00
N ALA A 532 13.80 -4.13 -3.52
CA ALA A 532 14.87 -3.26 -3.96
C ALA A 532 16.19 -3.55 -3.24
N ARG A 533 17.29 -3.32 -3.94
CA ARG A 533 18.67 -3.38 -3.43
C ARG A 533 19.04 -4.75 -2.85
N THR A 534 18.66 -5.80 -3.56
CA THR A 534 19.02 -7.18 -3.24
C THR A 534 19.36 -7.93 -4.55
N PRO A 535 20.42 -8.74 -4.61
CA PRO A 535 21.45 -9.00 -3.60
C PRO A 535 22.57 -7.96 -3.58
N SER A 536 22.46 -6.85 -4.32
CA SER A 536 23.45 -5.77 -4.34
C SER A 536 22.80 -4.39 -4.26
N PRO A 537 23.56 -3.32 -3.91
CA PRO A 537 23.00 -1.96 -3.80
C PRO A 537 22.29 -1.43 -5.04
N GLY A 538 22.67 -1.86 -6.24
CA GLY A 538 22.09 -1.41 -7.51
C GLY A 538 21.01 -2.33 -8.08
N SER A 539 20.92 -3.59 -7.63
CA SER A 539 20.05 -4.61 -8.19
C SER A 539 18.72 -4.75 -7.43
N GLY A 540 17.82 -5.56 -7.95
CA GLY A 540 16.57 -5.94 -7.32
C GLY A 540 16.18 -7.38 -7.66
N ILE A 541 15.11 -7.84 -7.03
CA ILE A 541 14.47 -9.11 -7.36
C ILE A 541 12.96 -8.91 -7.43
N ILE A 542 12.31 -9.69 -8.29
CA ILE A 542 10.87 -9.91 -8.24
C ILE A 542 10.66 -11.33 -7.71
N VAL A 543 9.82 -11.49 -6.70
CA VAL A 543 9.52 -12.79 -6.09
C VAL A 543 8.02 -13.04 -6.09
N ALA A 544 7.61 -14.27 -6.44
CA ALA A 544 6.25 -14.73 -6.27
C ALA A 544 6.19 -15.72 -5.11
N LEU A 545 5.29 -15.46 -4.17
CA LEU A 545 5.05 -16.30 -3.00
C LEU A 545 3.69 -16.96 -3.13
N ASP A 546 3.59 -18.21 -2.70
CA ASP A 546 2.30 -18.86 -2.49
C ASP A 546 1.56 -18.20 -1.33
N LYS A 547 0.34 -17.74 -1.57
CA LYS A 547 -0.47 -16.99 -0.59
C LYS A 547 -0.80 -17.77 0.68
N ASN A 548 -0.86 -19.09 0.60
CA ASN A 548 -1.22 -19.93 1.73
C ASN A 548 -0.05 -20.20 2.66
N THR A 549 1.15 -20.34 2.08
CA THR A 549 2.33 -20.84 2.79
C THR A 549 3.46 -19.83 2.96
N GLY A 550 3.43 -18.72 2.21
CA GLY A 550 4.54 -17.76 2.15
C GLY A 550 5.79 -18.29 1.44
N LYS A 551 5.75 -19.51 0.90
CA LYS A 551 6.91 -20.10 0.22
C LYS A 551 7.09 -19.48 -1.15
N GLU A 552 8.36 -19.27 -1.51
CA GLU A 552 8.73 -18.76 -2.82
C GLU A 552 8.43 -19.80 -3.90
N VAL A 553 7.69 -19.38 -4.93
CA VAL A 553 7.35 -20.19 -6.11
C VAL A 553 8.35 -19.93 -7.23
N TRP A 554 8.66 -18.65 -7.47
CA TRP A 554 9.69 -18.25 -8.42
C TRP A 554 10.34 -16.93 -8.01
N ARG A 555 11.55 -16.73 -8.52
CA ARG A 555 12.36 -15.52 -8.31
C ARG A 555 12.95 -15.05 -9.64
N ARG A 556 12.89 -13.74 -9.89
CA ARG A 556 13.52 -13.10 -11.04
C ARG A 556 14.47 -11.98 -10.57
N PRO A 557 15.79 -12.16 -10.67
CA PRO A 557 16.76 -11.10 -10.46
C PRO A 557 16.67 -10.03 -11.55
N THR A 558 16.90 -8.77 -11.18
CA THR A 558 16.96 -7.62 -12.08
C THR A 558 18.25 -6.83 -11.87
N ASN A 559 18.77 -6.24 -12.94
CA ASN A 559 20.03 -5.46 -12.90
C ASN A 559 19.88 -4.15 -12.14
N HIS A 560 18.66 -3.62 -12.08
CA HIS A 560 18.32 -2.37 -11.40
C HIS A 560 17.15 -2.62 -10.44
N TYR A 561 17.15 -1.91 -9.32
CA TYR A 561 16.07 -2.04 -8.33
C TYR A 561 14.77 -1.35 -8.78
N MET A 562 13.68 -1.70 -8.13
CA MET A 562 12.34 -1.23 -8.43
C MET A 562 11.70 -0.59 -7.21
N TRP A 563 11.11 0.61 -7.44
CA TRP A 563 10.17 1.26 -6.52
C TRP A 563 8.76 1.29 -7.10
N SER A 564 8.68 1.22 -8.42
CA SER A 564 7.41 1.11 -9.15
C SER A 564 6.67 -0.16 -8.75
N SER A 565 5.41 -0.03 -8.36
CA SER A 565 4.57 -1.17 -7.99
C SER A 565 4.23 -1.99 -9.23
N PRO A 566 4.54 -3.29 -9.27
CA PRO A 566 4.20 -4.13 -10.40
C PRO A 566 2.67 -4.27 -10.57
N VAL A 567 2.20 -4.59 -11.77
CA VAL A 567 0.79 -4.77 -12.06
C VAL A 567 0.53 -6.05 -12.85
N GLY A 568 -0.53 -6.78 -12.48
CA GLY A 568 -0.99 -7.96 -13.21
C GLY A 568 -1.81 -7.57 -14.44
N VAL A 569 -1.58 -8.25 -15.56
CA VAL A 569 -2.37 -8.13 -16.80
C VAL A 569 -2.92 -9.51 -17.14
N TYR A 570 -4.20 -9.56 -17.48
CA TYR A 570 -4.92 -10.83 -17.65
C TYR A 570 -5.54 -10.92 -19.03
N THR A 571 -5.42 -12.09 -19.67
CA THR A 571 -6.10 -12.36 -20.93
C THR A 571 -7.54 -12.87 -20.70
N PRO A 572 -8.43 -12.79 -21.69
CA PRO A 572 -9.75 -13.41 -21.61
C PRO A 572 -9.70 -14.92 -21.30
N ALA A 573 -8.67 -15.62 -21.78
CA ALA A 573 -8.43 -17.04 -21.48
C ALA A 573 -7.89 -17.32 -20.09
N GLY A 574 -7.62 -16.27 -19.29
CA GLY A 574 -7.14 -16.40 -17.92
C GLY A 574 -5.63 -16.52 -17.75
N LYS A 575 -4.84 -16.39 -18.82
CA LYS A 575 -3.38 -16.30 -18.71
C LYS A 575 -2.98 -14.95 -18.13
N SER A 576 -1.99 -14.96 -17.26
CA SER A 576 -1.52 -13.77 -16.54
C SER A 576 -0.12 -13.36 -16.96
N TYR A 577 0.09 -12.06 -17.02
CA TYR A 577 1.38 -11.41 -17.17
C TYR A 577 1.60 -10.41 -16.05
N ILE A 578 2.87 -10.10 -15.76
CA ILE A 578 3.26 -9.06 -14.80
C ILE A 578 4.03 -7.97 -15.55
N VAL A 579 3.59 -6.74 -15.39
CA VAL A 579 4.33 -5.55 -15.82
C VAL A 579 5.08 -5.00 -14.61
N ALA A 580 6.39 -4.82 -14.74
CA ALA A 580 7.26 -4.27 -13.70
C ALA A 580 8.23 -3.25 -14.31
N CYS A 581 8.59 -2.21 -13.54
CA CYS A 581 9.44 -1.13 -14.04
C CYS A 581 10.61 -0.89 -13.09
N ASP A 582 11.79 -0.58 -13.64
CA ASP A 582 12.98 -0.32 -12.85
C ASP A 582 13.43 1.17 -12.88
N THR A 583 14.35 1.50 -11.99
CA THR A 583 14.91 2.85 -11.87
C THR A 583 15.84 3.25 -13.03
N TYR A 584 16.16 2.33 -13.95
CA TYR A 584 16.92 2.63 -15.15
C TYR A 584 16.04 2.97 -16.36
N GLY A 585 14.72 2.79 -16.21
CA GLY A 585 13.75 3.11 -17.27
C GLY A 585 13.33 1.93 -18.11
N ASN A 586 13.55 0.71 -17.65
CA ASN A 586 13.06 -0.49 -18.32
C ASN A 586 11.68 -0.86 -17.79
N MET A 587 10.79 -1.21 -18.70
CA MET A 587 9.52 -1.88 -18.44
C MET A 587 9.64 -3.33 -18.89
N PHE A 588 9.40 -4.25 -17.99
CA PHE A 588 9.42 -5.70 -18.24
C PHE A 588 8.01 -6.23 -18.33
N LEU A 589 7.78 -7.12 -19.29
CA LEU A 589 6.62 -8.00 -19.33
C LEU A 589 7.08 -9.41 -18.95
N LEU A 590 6.54 -9.95 -17.86
CA LEU A 590 6.90 -11.28 -17.37
C LEU A 590 5.69 -12.22 -17.52
N ASP A 591 5.95 -13.50 -17.81
CA ASP A 591 4.95 -14.55 -17.64
C ASP A 591 4.61 -14.70 -16.15
N GLY A 592 3.33 -14.63 -15.80
CA GLY A 592 2.91 -14.59 -14.40
C GLY A 592 3.21 -15.85 -13.61
N LYS A 593 3.20 -17.02 -14.25
CA LYS A 593 3.44 -18.31 -13.60
C LYS A 593 4.91 -18.64 -13.36
N SER A 594 5.77 -18.24 -14.31
CA SER A 594 7.20 -18.63 -14.29
C SER A 594 8.11 -17.46 -13.88
N GLY A 595 7.62 -16.23 -13.94
CA GLY A 595 8.44 -15.03 -13.77
C GLY A 595 9.47 -14.83 -14.90
N GLU A 596 9.33 -15.52 -16.03
CA GLU A 596 10.18 -15.34 -17.20
C GLU A 596 9.91 -14.00 -17.86
N ILE A 597 10.96 -13.23 -18.16
CA ILE A 597 10.84 -11.98 -18.91
C ILE A 597 10.60 -12.33 -20.37
N VAL A 598 9.39 -12.03 -20.86
CA VAL A 598 9.00 -12.32 -22.25
C VAL A 598 9.23 -11.14 -23.18
N ASP A 599 9.30 -9.90 -22.61
CA ASP A 599 9.66 -8.70 -23.34
C ASP A 599 10.22 -7.59 -22.44
N THR A 600 10.98 -6.68 -23.03
CA THR A 600 11.54 -5.50 -22.34
C THR A 600 11.48 -4.29 -23.24
N LEU A 601 10.90 -3.19 -22.73
CA LEU A 601 10.82 -1.90 -23.39
C LEU A 601 11.55 -0.85 -22.57
N SER A 602 12.51 -0.13 -23.19
CA SER A 602 13.17 0.99 -22.52
C SER A 602 12.42 2.30 -22.77
N LEU A 603 12.07 3.02 -21.70
CA LEU A 603 11.45 4.34 -21.73
C LEU A 603 12.47 5.48 -21.52
N GLY A 604 13.75 5.13 -21.34
CA GLY A 604 14.89 6.05 -21.38
C GLY A 604 15.08 6.92 -20.12
N SER A 605 14.29 6.76 -19.07
CA SER A 605 14.46 7.49 -17.81
C SER A 605 13.83 6.72 -16.66
N ASN A 606 14.32 6.96 -15.44
CA ASN A 606 13.86 6.34 -14.21
C ASN A 606 12.32 6.28 -14.09
N ILE A 607 11.80 5.08 -13.79
CA ILE A 607 10.37 4.81 -13.57
C ILE A 607 10.19 4.44 -12.10
N GLU A 608 9.89 5.43 -11.27
CA GLU A 608 9.46 5.24 -9.89
C GLU A 608 7.93 5.15 -9.79
N ALA A 609 7.23 5.80 -10.72
CA ALA A 609 5.77 5.79 -10.80
C ALA A 609 5.23 4.38 -11.06
N SER A 610 4.08 4.06 -10.48
CA SER A 610 3.41 2.78 -10.69
C SER A 610 2.56 2.82 -11.96
N PRO A 611 2.61 1.79 -12.82
CA PRO A 611 1.76 1.71 -14.00
C PRO A 611 0.30 1.43 -13.64
N ALA A 612 -0.62 1.89 -14.50
CA ALA A 612 -2.01 1.49 -14.52
C ALA A 612 -2.33 0.83 -15.86
N VAL A 613 -3.21 -0.18 -15.86
CA VAL A 613 -3.56 -0.92 -17.08
C VAL A 613 -5.06 -0.88 -17.33
N PHE A 614 -5.44 -0.42 -18.51
CA PHE A 614 -6.82 -0.46 -18.97
C PHE A 614 -6.91 -1.30 -20.25
N ASN A 615 -7.49 -2.48 -20.16
CA ASN A 615 -7.47 -3.51 -21.20
C ASN A 615 -6.03 -3.84 -21.65
N ASP A 616 -5.67 -3.51 -22.89
CA ASP A 616 -4.35 -3.73 -23.50
C ASP A 616 -3.39 -2.53 -23.40
N THR A 617 -3.79 -1.47 -22.71
CA THR A 617 -3.02 -0.22 -22.64
C THR A 617 -2.49 0.01 -21.24
N ILE A 618 -1.16 0.13 -21.13
CA ILE A 618 -0.46 0.55 -19.91
C ILE A 618 -0.22 2.04 -19.97
N VAL A 619 -0.46 2.75 -18.86
CA VAL A 619 -0.07 4.16 -18.72
C VAL A 619 0.89 4.29 -17.54
N VAL A 620 2.02 4.96 -17.78
CA VAL A 620 3.04 5.23 -16.74
C VAL A 620 3.78 6.52 -17.04
N GLY A 621 4.18 7.23 -16.00
CA GLY A 621 5.06 8.39 -16.11
C GLY A 621 6.50 8.08 -15.71
N THR A 622 7.43 8.94 -16.11
CA THR A 622 8.86 8.83 -15.80
C THR A 622 9.41 10.12 -15.20
N ARG A 623 10.54 10.03 -14.51
CA ARG A 623 11.29 11.21 -14.02
C ARG A 623 11.82 12.07 -15.18
N GLY A 624 11.85 11.52 -16.39
CA GLY A 624 12.22 12.20 -17.63
C GLY A 624 11.16 13.13 -18.21
N GLN A 625 10.17 13.54 -17.40
CA GLN A 625 9.10 14.49 -17.77
C GLN A 625 8.25 14.00 -18.95
N LYS A 626 7.99 12.70 -18.99
CA LYS A 626 7.14 12.06 -20.00
C LYS A 626 6.13 11.13 -19.35
N ILE A 627 4.95 11.08 -19.95
CA ILE A 627 3.90 10.12 -19.68
C ILE A 627 3.75 9.27 -20.94
N PHE A 628 3.72 7.97 -20.80
CA PHE A 628 3.65 7.02 -21.90
C PHE A 628 2.35 6.24 -21.86
N GLY A 629 1.73 6.05 -23.03
CA GLY A 629 0.77 4.99 -23.30
C GLY A 629 1.45 3.87 -24.08
N ILE A 630 1.39 2.66 -23.56
CA ILE A 630 2.10 1.50 -24.07
C ILE A 630 1.08 0.41 -24.37
N LYS A 631 1.14 -0.19 -25.54
CA LYS A 631 0.32 -1.33 -25.94
C LYS A 631 1.03 -2.64 -25.62
N ILE A 632 0.22 -3.59 -25.16
CA ILE A 632 0.58 -5.01 -25.06
C ILE A 632 -0.10 -5.72 -26.24
N ASN A 633 0.71 -6.29 -27.16
CA ASN A 633 0.23 -6.91 -28.37
C ASN A 633 0.24 -8.44 -28.32
#